data_fc33b9f5015eb3b93149aba5ae91dfb6
#
_entry.id   fc33b9f5015eb3b93149aba5ae91dfb6
#
_cell.length_a   1.000
_cell.length_b   1.000
_cell.length_c   1.000
_cell.angle_alpha   90.00
_cell.angle_beta   90.00
_cell.angle_gamma   90.00
#
_symmetry.space_group_name_H-M   'P 1'
#
loop_
_entity.id
_entity.type
_entity.pdbx_description
1 polymer ?
#
loop_
_entity_poly.entity_id
_entity_poly.type
_entity_poly.pdbx_seq_one_letter_code
_entity_poly.pdbx_strand_id
1 'polypeptide(L)'
;MAGSEAAGGPAPACVLGIDLGTTSVKAALLMGAEQGQVVAESCSRETQAHTSSLEAGPQGMEQNVRRIVRALNECLAALPQQQLQRVSHIGISGQMHGIVFWKRDKGCKWTECGTGPTFEPEEVSHLITWQDGRCSPTFLSSLPLPQSHISLATGFGCATVYWYLKKSPGFLKSYDAAGTIHDYVVAMLCGLKKPLMSIQNAASWGYFNSRSKSWNTDILKKSGFPVHLLPEVGDPGSIAGRTICAWHGIPKGAKVGIALGDFQCSVYSCLTERTDAVLNISTSAQLTVSMPSGFQPPETPDPSSAVTYFPYFNDDYLAVAASLNGGNVLATFVDMVARWTEELGLQVQEPAIYTKIIEAALAQNDSKLSVHPTIFGERHIPEQLASVTNIAVSDLSLGHVTRALCRGIVENLCSMLPVQHLMEMGVRRILGSGSALARNEILLAKARLSLTCRPALDMSVRTLAHLLMFFHLQWWRGLLVGKITLKHRSCRKPVQHVVCRLKKKE
;
A
#
# COMPACT_ATOMS: atom_id res chain seq x y z
N MET A 1 -37.10 48.17 8.90
CA MET A 1 -35.79 47.58 8.59
C MET A 1 -35.98 46.06 8.62
N ALA A 2 -36.14 45.47 7.44
CA ALA A 2 -36.28 44.02 7.31
C ALA A 2 -34.88 43.47 7.04
N GLY A 3 -34.36 42.67 7.98
CA GLY A 3 -33.13 41.95 7.81
C GLY A 3 -33.33 40.83 6.76
N SER A 4 -32.59 40.87 5.68
CA SER A 4 -32.52 39.79 4.71
C SER A 4 -31.74 38.64 5.32
N GLU A 5 -32.46 37.61 5.78
CA GLU A 5 -31.83 36.29 5.98
C GLU A 5 -31.33 35.78 4.62
N ALA A 6 -30.01 35.79 4.46
CA ALA A 6 -29.38 35.11 3.36
C ALA A 6 -29.69 33.60 3.51
N ALA A 7 -30.56 33.10 2.63
CA ALA A 7 -30.82 31.66 2.53
C ALA A 7 -29.51 30.95 2.21
N GLY A 8 -28.87 30.37 3.22
CA GLY A 8 -27.70 29.53 3.09
C GLY A 8 -28.05 28.33 2.23
N GLY A 9 -27.45 28.25 1.04
CA GLY A 9 -27.56 27.07 0.18
C GLY A 9 -27.19 25.80 0.96
N PRO A 10 -27.63 24.61 0.52
CA PRO A 10 -27.33 23.36 1.21
C PRO A 10 -25.81 23.22 1.35
N ALA A 11 -25.37 23.00 2.61
CA ALA A 11 -23.95 22.85 2.91
C ALA A 11 -23.30 21.74 2.03
N PRO A 12 -22.09 21.95 1.50
CA PRO A 12 -21.50 21.05 0.51
C PRO A 12 -21.39 19.61 1.02
N ALA A 13 -21.63 18.63 0.15
CA ALA A 13 -21.52 17.22 0.48
C ALA A 13 -20.08 16.84 0.86
N CYS A 14 -19.92 15.92 1.81
CA CYS A 14 -18.64 15.38 2.21
C CYS A 14 -18.34 14.05 1.52
N VAL A 15 -17.06 13.76 1.36
CA VAL A 15 -16.53 12.44 0.94
C VAL A 15 -15.71 11.87 2.09
N LEU A 16 -15.92 10.60 2.41
CA LEU A 16 -15.12 9.86 3.38
C LEU A 16 -14.13 8.95 2.64
N GLY A 17 -12.84 9.11 2.95
CA GLY A 17 -11.77 8.19 2.55
C GLY A 17 -11.35 7.30 3.72
N ILE A 18 -11.19 5.99 3.48
CA ILE A 18 -10.74 5.00 4.47
C ILE A 18 -9.58 4.21 3.89
N ASP A 19 -8.53 4.01 4.70
CA ASP A 19 -7.39 3.15 4.38
C ASP A 19 -7.22 2.08 5.46
N LEU A 20 -7.38 0.81 5.06
CA LEU A 20 -7.23 -0.36 5.93
C LEU A 20 -5.82 -0.95 5.77
N GLY A 21 -4.82 -0.26 6.32
CA GLY A 21 -3.44 -0.68 6.24
C GLY A 21 -3.08 -1.84 7.19
N THR A 22 -1.86 -2.37 7.05
CA THR A 22 -1.38 -3.52 7.84
C THR A 22 -1.27 -3.19 9.33
N THR A 23 -0.79 -2.00 9.68
CA THR A 23 -0.56 -1.61 11.09
C THR A 23 -1.61 -0.67 11.63
N SER A 24 -2.27 0.10 10.77
CA SER A 24 -3.22 1.14 11.17
C SER A 24 -4.36 1.30 10.18
N VAL A 25 -5.50 1.69 10.70
CA VAL A 25 -6.63 2.21 9.92
C VAL A 25 -6.58 3.73 9.94
N LYS A 26 -6.86 4.34 8.79
CA LYS A 26 -6.95 5.79 8.66
C LYS A 26 -8.27 6.17 8.02
N ALA A 27 -8.84 7.27 8.48
CA ALA A 27 -10.06 7.84 7.91
C ALA A 27 -9.90 9.36 7.74
N ALA A 28 -10.40 9.90 6.64
CA ALA A 28 -10.35 11.33 6.35
C ALA A 28 -11.65 11.82 5.72
N LEU A 29 -12.13 12.96 6.21
CA LEU A 29 -13.28 13.69 5.66
C LEU A 29 -12.82 14.82 4.77
N LEU A 30 -13.47 14.96 3.64
CA LEU A 30 -13.16 15.91 2.61
C LEU A 30 -14.38 16.70 2.24
N MET A 31 -14.21 18.01 2.15
CA MET A 31 -15.24 18.96 1.76
C MET A 31 -14.87 19.67 0.47
N GLY A 32 -15.87 19.98 -0.36
CA GLY A 32 -15.70 20.85 -1.51
C GLY A 32 -15.44 22.29 -1.06
N ALA A 33 -14.39 22.92 -1.59
CA ALA A 33 -14.14 24.36 -1.48
C ALA A 33 -14.09 24.98 -2.87
N GLU A 34 -14.27 26.30 -3.00
CA GLU A 34 -14.25 26.99 -4.29
C GLU A 34 -12.97 26.77 -5.12
N GLN A 35 -11.84 26.54 -4.45
CA GLN A 35 -10.54 26.27 -5.06
C GLN A 35 -10.15 24.78 -5.12
N GLY A 36 -11.04 23.86 -4.81
CA GLY A 36 -10.80 22.42 -4.77
C GLY A 36 -11.37 21.77 -3.51
N GLN A 37 -11.04 20.50 -3.31
CA GLN A 37 -11.43 19.81 -2.08
C GLN A 37 -10.33 19.99 -1.02
N VAL A 38 -10.73 20.19 0.23
CA VAL A 38 -9.84 20.34 1.36
C VAL A 38 -10.13 19.24 2.35
N VAL A 39 -9.07 18.66 2.93
CA VAL A 39 -9.22 17.78 4.09
C VAL A 39 -9.76 18.60 5.25
N ALA A 40 -10.95 18.23 5.69
CA ALA A 40 -11.55 18.88 6.84
C ALA A 40 -11.02 18.29 8.14
N GLU A 41 -10.99 16.95 8.22
CA GLU A 41 -10.57 16.22 9.41
C GLU A 41 -9.98 14.84 9.04
N SER A 42 -9.13 14.32 9.92
CA SER A 42 -8.60 12.96 9.75
C SER A 42 -8.30 12.29 11.09
N CYS A 43 -8.34 10.97 11.07
CA CYS A 43 -8.00 10.15 12.22
C CYS A 43 -7.17 8.94 11.79
N SER A 44 -6.28 8.50 12.66
CA SER A 44 -5.54 7.24 12.51
C SER A 44 -5.59 6.45 13.80
N ARG A 45 -5.75 5.12 13.71
CA ARG A 45 -5.72 4.20 14.84
C ARG A 45 -4.89 2.98 14.49
N GLU A 46 -4.01 2.56 15.38
CA GLU A 46 -3.30 1.30 15.27
C GLU A 46 -4.27 0.14 15.45
N THR A 47 -4.15 -0.88 14.62
CA THR A 47 -5.04 -2.05 14.68
C THR A 47 -4.70 -3.00 15.81
N GLN A 48 -3.40 -3.11 16.14
CA GLN A 48 -2.86 -4.14 17.05
C GLN A 48 -3.44 -5.53 16.74
N ALA A 49 -3.72 -5.77 15.45
CA ALA A 49 -4.49 -6.92 14.99
C ALA A 49 -3.66 -8.19 14.81
N HIS A 50 -2.32 -8.08 14.84
CA HIS A 50 -1.44 -9.22 14.63
C HIS A 50 -1.75 -10.35 15.60
N THR A 51 -1.75 -11.57 15.08
CA THR A 51 -1.97 -12.80 15.86
C THR A 51 -1.18 -13.96 15.24
N SER A 52 -0.82 -14.93 16.07
CA SER A 52 -0.15 -16.15 15.60
C SER A 52 -1.12 -17.07 14.87
N SER A 53 -0.64 -17.75 13.84
CA SER A 53 -1.40 -18.81 13.17
C SER A 53 -1.15 -20.15 13.88
N LEU A 54 -2.23 -20.81 14.28
CA LEU A 54 -2.15 -22.16 14.87
C LEU A 54 -1.88 -23.22 13.78
N GLU A 55 -2.37 -23.02 12.55
CA GLU A 55 -2.29 -23.99 11.46
C GLU A 55 -1.01 -23.86 10.63
N ALA A 56 -0.52 -22.63 10.41
CA ALA A 56 0.66 -22.34 9.59
C ALA A 56 1.95 -22.21 10.41
N GLY A 57 1.86 -22.24 11.74
CA GLY A 57 3.03 -22.11 12.62
C GLY A 57 3.75 -20.77 12.47
N PRO A 58 5.09 -20.73 12.61
CA PRO A 58 5.86 -19.47 12.59
C PRO A 58 5.82 -18.69 11.29
N GLN A 59 5.46 -19.33 10.16
CA GLN A 59 5.35 -18.69 8.84
C GLN A 59 3.99 -18.04 8.63
N GLY A 60 3.01 -18.31 9.48
CA GLY A 60 1.66 -17.76 9.39
C GLY A 60 1.61 -16.33 9.91
N MET A 61 1.21 -15.39 9.03
CA MET A 61 1.03 -13.99 9.36
C MET A 61 -0.45 -13.64 9.25
N GLU A 62 -1.13 -13.65 10.40
CA GLU A 62 -2.56 -13.43 10.49
C GLU A 62 -2.91 -12.18 11.30
N GLN A 63 -4.09 -11.62 11.01
CA GLN A 63 -4.64 -10.50 11.76
C GLN A 63 -6.09 -10.75 12.16
N ASN A 64 -6.43 -10.33 13.37
CA ASN A 64 -7.79 -10.42 13.89
C ASN A 64 -8.67 -9.33 13.26
N VAL A 65 -9.63 -9.74 12.43
CA VAL A 65 -10.55 -8.84 11.72
C VAL A 65 -11.37 -7.98 12.68
N ARG A 66 -11.76 -8.51 13.85
CA ARG A 66 -12.50 -7.72 14.86
C ARG A 66 -11.69 -6.53 15.37
N ARG A 67 -10.36 -6.69 15.53
CA ARG A 67 -9.48 -5.59 15.94
C ARG A 67 -9.33 -4.55 14.85
N ILE A 68 -9.24 -4.95 13.58
CA ILE A 68 -9.20 -4.04 12.42
C ILE A 68 -10.49 -3.21 12.36
N VAL A 69 -11.66 -3.87 12.43
CA VAL A 69 -12.95 -3.18 12.38
C VAL A 69 -13.17 -2.30 13.62
N ARG A 70 -12.69 -2.71 14.79
CA ARG A 70 -12.70 -1.85 15.98
C ARG A 70 -11.91 -0.56 15.74
N ALA A 71 -10.68 -0.64 15.24
CA ALA A 71 -9.88 0.53 14.92
C ALA A 71 -10.55 1.43 13.87
N LEU A 72 -11.27 0.83 12.90
CA LEU A 72 -12.08 1.58 11.93
C LEU A 72 -13.22 2.33 12.62
N ASN A 73 -13.99 1.65 13.47
CA ASN A 73 -15.09 2.26 14.22
C ASN A 73 -14.59 3.39 15.15
N GLU A 74 -13.43 3.22 15.79
CA GLU A 74 -12.79 4.24 16.62
C GLU A 74 -12.32 5.45 15.79
N CYS A 75 -11.81 5.24 14.57
CA CYS A 75 -11.50 6.32 13.65
C CYS A 75 -12.73 7.14 13.29
N LEU A 76 -13.85 6.49 12.97
CA LEU A 76 -15.09 7.18 12.59
C LEU A 76 -15.74 7.89 13.78
N ALA A 77 -15.74 7.26 14.96
CA ALA A 77 -16.25 7.89 16.18
C ALA A 77 -15.48 9.16 16.58
N ALA A 78 -14.21 9.26 16.19
CA ALA A 78 -13.38 10.44 16.45
C ALA A 78 -13.60 11.59 15.45
N LEU A 79 -14.29 11.34 14.33
CA LEU A 79 -14.57 12.37 13.33
C LEU A 79 -15.84 13.18 13.71
N PRO A 80 -15.93 14.46 13.28
CA PRO A 80 -17.06 15.31 13.62
C PRO A 80 -18.40 14.79 13.07
N GLN A 81 -19.35 14.51 13.93
CA GLN A 81 -20.66 13.93 13.58
C GLN A 81 -21.43 14.77 12.55
N GLN A 82 -21.42 16.10 12.68
CA GLN A 82 -22.08 17.00 11.73
C GLN A 82 -21.54 16.85 10.30
N GLN A 83 -20.26 16.50 10.14
CA GLN A 83 -19.65 16.27 8.85
C GLN A 83 -19.95 14.85 8.35
N LEU A 84 -19.95 13.84 9.24
CA LEU A 84 -20.32 12.47 8.90
C LEU A 84 -21.75 12.38 8.35
N GLN A 85 -22.68 13.13 8.91
CA GLN A 85 -24.07 13.23 8.42
C GLN A 85 -24.21 13.78 7.00
N ARG A 86 -23.15 14.43 6.49
CA ARG A 86 -23.10 15.00 5.13
C ARG A 86 -22.33 14.15 4.14
N VAL A 87 -21.84 12.98 4.57
CA VAL A 87 -21.11 12.05 3.69
C VAL A 87 -22.05 11.47 2.65
N SER A 88 -21.76 11.74 1.39
CA SER A 88 -22.49 11.23 0.23
C SER A 88 -21.77 10.08 -0.47
N HIS A 89 -20.45 10.01 -0.31
CA HIS A 89 -19.59 9.03 -0.97
C HIS A 89 -18.54 8.50 0.01
N ILE A 90 -18.26 7.20 -0.07
CA ILE A 90 -17.24 6.52 0.72
C ILE A 90 -16.29 5.81 -0.24
N GLY A 91 -15.00 6.10 -0.14
CA GLY A 91 -13.94 5.39 -0.82
C GLY A 91 -13.12 4.56 0.18
N ILE A 92 -12.77 3.33 -0.20
CA ILE A 92 -12.05 2.41 0.69
C ILE A 92 -10.84 1.85 -0.05
N SER A 93 -9.66 1.98 0.55
CA SER A 93 -8.44 1.30 0.15
C SER A 93 -7.92 0.41 1.28
N GLY A 94 -7.01 -0.48 0.97
CA GLY A 94 -6.39 -1.30 2.02
C GLY A 94 -5.31 -2.22 1.51
N GLN A 95 -4.69 -2.93 2.47
CA GLN A 95 -3.62 -3.88 2.22
C GLN A 95 -4.03 -4.95 1.21
N MET A 96 -3.21 -5.11 0.17
CA MET A 96 -3.50 -5.99 -0.96
C MET A 96 -3.16 -7.46 -0.67
N HIS A 97 -3.48 -8.33 -1.62
CA HIS A 97 -3.11 -9.75 -1.71
C HIS A 97 -3.80 -10.67 -0.70
N GLY A 98 -3.88 -10.27 0.57
CA GLY A 98 -4.40 -11.06 1.66
C GLY A 98 -5.86 -11.50 1.49
N ILE A 99 -6.30 -12.46 2.32
CA ILE A 99 -7.63 -13.06 2.21
C ILE A 99 -8.34 -13.12 3.57
N VAL A 100 -9.61 -12.77 3.54
CA VAL A 100 -10.59 -12.99 4.61
C VAL A 100 -11.68 -13.90 4.07
N PHE A 101 -12.14 -14.85 4.88
CA PHE A 101 -13.29 -15.69 4.59
C PHE A 101 -14.43 -15.35 5.53
N TRP A 102 -15.67 -15.39 5.05
CA TRP A 102 -16.84 -15.13 5.89
C TRP A 102 -18.08 -15.87 5.42
N LYS A 103 -19.07 -15.99 6.31
CA LYS A 103 -20.42 -16.41 5.93
C LYS A 103 -21.22 -15.23 5.42
N ARG A 104 -21.76 -15.37 4.23
CA ARG A 104 -22.38 -14.30 3.45
C ARG A 104 -23.46 -13.52 4.22
N ASP A 105 -24.39 -14.22 4.85
CA ASP A 105 -25.49 -13.59 5.57
C ASP A 105 -25.19 -13.36 7.07
N LYS A 106 -24.00 -13.76 7.55
CA LYS A 106 -23.58 -13.71 8.96
C LYS A 106 -22.17 -13.14 9.15
N GLY A 107 -21.62 -12.51 8.12
CA GLY A 107 -20.27 -11.92 8.17
C GLY A 107 -20.14 -10.77 9.17
N CYS A 108 -21.25 -10.12 9.51
CA CYS A 108 -21.28 -9.08 10.53
C CYS A 108 -22.64 -8.99 11.23
N LYS A 109 -22.62 -8.38 12.40
CA LYS A 109 -23.81 -7.96 13.16
C LYS A 109 -23.80 -6.44 13.28
N TRP A 110 -24.95 -5.81 12.99
CA TRP A 110 -25.14 -4.39 13.22
C TRP A 110 -25.59 -4.14 14.66
N THR A 111 -24.96 -3.19 15.34
CA THR A 111 -25.19 -2.82 16.73
C THR A 111 -25.29 -1.31 16.88
N GLU A 112 -26.03 -0.83 17.86
CA GLU A 112 -26.05 0.59 18.19
C GLU A 112 -24.87 0.95 19.07
N CYS A 113 -24.24 2.08 18.79
CA CYS A 113 -23.24 2.70 19.65
C CYS A 113 -23.54 4.20 19.85
N GLY A 114 -22.77 4.88 20.70
CA GLY A 114 -23.01 6.30 21.05
C GLY A 114 -22.99 7.27 19.87
N THR A 115 -22.42 6.89 18.74
CA THR A 115 -22.34 7.69 17.49
C THR A 115 -23.31 7.21 16.40
N GLY A 116 -24.18 6.26 16.69
CA GLY A 116 -25.14 5.64 15.77
C GLY A 116 -24.79 4.19 15.44
N PRO A 117 -25.54 3.55 14.52
CA PRO A 117 -25.30 2.15 14.15
C PRO A 117 -23.88 1.91 13.66
N THR A 118 -23.30 0.77 14.04
CA THR A 118 -22.02 0.26 13.57
C THR A 118 -22.09 -1.24 13.35
N PHE A 119 -21.14 -1.83 12.65
CA PHE A 119 -21.09 -3.27 12.49
C PHE A 119 -19.89 -3.90 13.20
N GLU A 120 -20.10 -5.10 13.71
CA GLU A 120 -19.07 -5.96 14.28
C GLU A 120 -18.93 -7.25 13.48
N PRO A 121 -17.71 -7.71 13.19
CA PRO A 121 -17.48 -8.99 12.53
C PRO A 121 -18.07 -10.17 13.35
N GLU A 122 -18.74 -11.12 12.70
CA GLU A 122 -19.33 -12.28 13.39
C GLU A 122 -18.75 -13.61 12.88
N GLU A 123 -19.30 -14.22 11.85
CA GLU A 123 -18.78 -15.47 11.26
C GLU A 123 -17.73 -15.16 10.18
N VAL A 124 -16.53 -14.75 10.63
CA VAL A 124 -15.40 -14.34 9.79
C VAL A 124 -14.09 -14.97 10.28
N SER A 125 -13.21 -15.35 9.35
CA SER A 125 -11.85 -15.81 9.67
C SER A 125 -10.96 -14.70 10.16
N HIS A 126 -9.73 -15.02 10.59
CA HIS A 126 -8.65 -14.05 10.57
C HIS A 126 -8.36 -13.63 9.13
N LEU A 127 -7.80 -12.43 8.95
CA LEU A 127 -7.16 -12.01 7.71
C LEU A 127 -5.81 -12.71 7.62
N ILE A 128 -5.63 -13.55 6.59
CA ILE A 128 -4.31 -14.05 6.20
C ILE A 128 -3.68 -12.95 5.35
N THR A 129 -2.58 -12.36 5.83
CA THR A 129 -2.02 -11.15 5.23
C THR A 129 -1.13 -11.43 4.02
N TRP A 130 -0.77 -10.38 3.30
CA TRP A 130 0.20 -10.42 2.20
C TRP A 130 1.61 -10.87 2.62
N GLN A 131 1.94 -10.78 3.92
CA GLN A 131 3.22 -11.19 4.50
C GLN A 131 3.26 -12.68 4.87
N ASP A 132 2.13 -13.38 4.73
CA ASP A 132 2.00 -14.78 5.11
C ASP A 132 2.90 -15.69 4.26
N GLY A 133 3.71 -16.50 4.91
CA GLY A 133 4.70 -17.39 4.31
C GLY A 133 4.28 -18.85 4.20
N ARG A 134 2.99 -19.22 4.49
CA ARG A 134 2.54 -20.63 4.53
C ARG A 134 2.70 -21.38 3.22
N CYS A 135 2.68 -20.69 2.08
CA CYS A 135 2.85 -21.28 0.76
C CYS A 135 4.33 -21.29 0.38
N SER A 136 5.04 -22.39 0.69
CA SER A 136 6.46 -22.54 0.33
C SER A 136 6.68 -22.49 -1.19
N PRO A 137 7.90 -22.20 -1.68
CA PRO A 137 8.23 -22.25 -3.10
C PRO A 137 7.88 -23.59 -3.76
N THR A 138 8.17 -24.72 -3.08
CA THR A 138 7.81 -26.06 -3.56
C THR A 138 6.28 -26.25 -3.64
N PHE A 139 5.54 -25.68 -2.70
CA PHE A 139 4.07 -25.72 -2.77
C PHE A 139 3.56 -24.89 -3.95
N LEU A 140 4.04 -23.67 -4.12
CA LEU A 140 3.64 -22.79 -5.24
C LEU A 140 3.93 -23.41 -6.60
N SER A 141 5.11 -24.02 -6.78
CA SER A 141 5.48 -24.71 -8.04
C SER A 141 4.66 -25.96 -8.33
N SER A 142 4.00 -26.54 -7.32
CA SER A 142 3.08 -27.69 -7.49
C SER A 142 1.66 -27.30 -7.92
N LEU A 143 1.34 -25.99 -7.96
CA LEU A 143 0.03 -25.47 -8.34
C LEU A 143 -0.08 -25.33 -9.87
N PRO A 144 -1.30 -25.38 -10.43
CA PRO A 144 -1.50 -25.13 -11.86
C PRO A 144 -0.93 -23.78 -12.27
N LEU A 145 -0.34 -23.70 -13.45
CA LEU A 145 0.18 -22.44 -13.99
C LEU A 145 -0.99 -21.49 -14.32
N PRO A 146 -1.00 -20.26 -13.78
CA PRO A 146 -2.05 -19.31 -14.10
C PRO A 146 -1.90 -18.71 -15.50
N GLN A 147 -2.99 -18.42 -16.17
CA GLN A 147 -3.03 -17.54 -17.35
C GLN A 147 -3.07 -16.08 -16.89
N SER A 148 -1.93 -15.58 -16.45
CA SER A 148 -1.73 -14.24 -15.90
C SER A 148 -0.30 -13.82 -16.14
N HIS A 149 -0.05 -12.53 -16.29
CA HIS A 149 1.31 -11.98 -16.35
C HIS A 149 1.94 -11.81 -14.95
N ILE A 150 1.17 -11.97 -13.88
CA ILE A 150 1.67 -11.88 -12.50
C ILE A 150 1.91 -13.30 -11.98
N SER A 151 3.13 -13.57 -11.52
CA SER A 151 3.50 -14.82 -10.87
C SER A 151 2.70 -15.03 -9.59
N LEU A 152 2.32 -16.26 -9.32
CA LEU A 152 1.68 -16.62 -8.06
C LEU A 152 2.71 -16.53 -6.92
N ALA A 153 2.32 -15.92 -5.80
CA ALA A 153 3.18 -15.74 -4.65
C ALA A 153 2.50 -16.18 -3.35
N THR A 154 3.31 -16.44 -2.32
CA THR A 154 2.78 -16.63 -0.96
C THR A 154 2.07 -15.34 -0.50
N GLY A 155 1.07 -15.46 0.38
CA GLY A 155 0.25 -14.32 0.80
C GLY A 155 -0.82 -13.88 -0.23
N PHE A 156 -0.86 -14.48 -1.44
CA PHE A 156 -1.92 -14.26 -2.40
C PHE A 156 -3.16 -15.09 -2.07
N GLY A 157 -4.35 -14.51 -2.22
CA GLY A 157 -5.62 -15.15 -1.82
C GLY A 157 -5.82 -16.51 -2.44
N CYS A 158 -5.61 -16.68 -3.76
CA CYS A 158 -5.79 -17.97 -4.43
C CYS A 158 -4.76 -19.02 -3.96
N ALA A 159 -3.51 -18.64 -3.71
CA ALA A 159 -2.51 -19.54 -3.16
C ALA A 159 -2.91 -20.03 -1.77
N THR A 160 -3.43 -19.13 -0.92
CA THR A 160 -3.92 -19.44 0.42
C THR A 160 -5.14 -20.39 0.36
N VAL A 161 -6.08 -20.19 -0.56
CA VAL A 161 -7.21 -21.12 -0.76
C VAL A 161 -6.71 -22.52 -1.15
N TYR A 162 -5.73 -22.62 -2.07
CA TYR A 162 -5.12 -23.92 -2.41
C TYR A 162 -4.42 -24.58 -1.24
N TRP A 163 -3.77 -23.78 -0.39
CA TRP A 163 -3.14 -24.30 0.82
C TRP A 163 -4.19 -24.94 1.75
N TYR A 164 -5.29 -24.26 2.03
CA TYR A 164 -6.39 -24.79 2.83
C TYR A 164 -7.03 -26.02 2.17
N LEU A 165 -7.23 -25.99 0.84
CA LEU A 165 -7.79 -27.11 0.11
C LEU A 165 -6.97 -28.40 0.29
N LYS A 166 -5.62 -28.28 0.37
CA LYS A 166 -4.71 -29.40 0.57
C LYS A 166 -4.51 -29.76 2.04
N LYS A 167 -4.47 -28.81 2.95
CA LYS A 167 -4.08 -29.00 4.35
C LYS A 167 -5.25 -29.09 5.31
N SER A 168 -6.30 -28.31 5.09
CA SER A 168 -7.44 -28.20 6.00
C SER A 168 -8.75 -27.93 5.20
N PRO A 169 -9.20 -28.86 4.34
CA PRO A 169 -10.36 -28.63 3.48
C PRO A 169 -11.66 -28.40 4.25
N GLY A 170 -11.73 -28.85 5.50
CA GLY A 170 -12.84 -28.58 6.42
C GLY A 170 -13.01 -27.10 6.74
N PHE A 171 -11.90 -26.35 6.80
CA PHE A 171 -11.92 -24.91 7.03
C PHE A 171 -12.73 -24.17 5.95
N LEU A 172 -12.47 -24.48 4.67
CA LEU A 172 -13.15 -23.82 3.55
C LEU A 172 -14.67 -24.07 3.53
N LYS A 173 -15.13 -25.24 4.05
CA LYS A 173 -16.55 -25.57 4.14
C LYS A 173 -17.32 -24.69 5.12
N SER A 174 -16.62 -24.03 6.03
CA SER A 174 -17.22 -23.13 7.02
C SER A 174 -17.62 -21.78 6.44
N TYR A 175 -17.19 -21.45 5.22
CA TYR A 175 -17.36 -20.14 4.60
C TYR A 175 -17.91 -20.26 3.17
N ASP A 176 -18.59 -19.23 2.71
CA ASP A 176 -19.18 -19.16 1.38
C ASP A 176 -18.87 -17.86 0.62
N ALA A 177 -18.05 -17.02 1.20
CA ALA A 177 -17.53 -15.80 0.60
C ALA A 177 -16.07 -15.56 1.01
N ALA A 178 -15.29 -14.94 0.14
CA ALA A 178 -13.92 -14.53 0.41
C ALA A 178 -13.57 -13.25 -0.35
N GLY A 179 -12.56 -12.50 0.13
CA GLY A 179 -12.06 -11.26 -0.47
C GLY A 179 -10.91 -10.70 0.34
N THR A 180 -10.43 -9.54 -0.04
CA THR A 180 -9.51 -8.78 0.81
C THR A 180 -10.25 -8.18 2.01
N ILE A 181 -9.52 -7.64 3.00
CA ILE A 181 -10.14 -7.00 4.17
C ILE A 181 -11.04 -5.81 3.77
N HIS A 182 -10.64 -5.05 2.76
CA HIS A 182 -11.41 -3.91 2.29
C HIS A 182 -12.60 -4.33 1.40
N ASP A 183 -12.52 -5.43 0.65
CA ASP A 183 -13.69 -6.03 -0.02
C ASP A 183 -14.72 -6.52 1.01
N TYR A 184 -14.26 -7.12 2.12
CA TYR A 184 -15.12 -7.51 3.23
C TYR A 184 -15.87 -6.30 3.81
N VAL A 185 -15.16 -5.19 4.11
CA VAL A 185 -15.79 -3.97 4.65
C VAL A 185 -16.82 -3.39 3.68
N VAL A 186 -16.48 -3.31 2.38
CA VAL A 186 -17.45 -2.89 1.34
C VAL A 186 -18.67 -3.81 1.30
N ALA A 187 -18.47 -5.13 1.36
CA ALA A 187 -19.56 -6.09 1.34
C ALA A 187 -20.50 -5.91 2.55
N MET A 188 -19.96 -5.68 3.75
CA MET A 188 -20.76 -5.47 4.97
C MET A 188 -21.53 -4.15 4.93
N LEU A 189 -20.90 -3.06 4.47
CA LEU A 189 -21.54 -1.75 4.35
C LEU A 189 -22.70 -1.74 3.34
N CYS A 190 -22.51 -2.46 2.23
CA CYS A 190 -23.48 -2.48 1.13
C CYS A 190 -24.44 -3.66 1.17
N GLY A 191 -24.29 -4.61 2.09
CA GLY A 191 -25.09 -5.84 2.13
C GLY A 191 -24.95 -6.67 0.87
N LEU A 192 -23.73 -6.76 0.31
CA LEU A 192 -23.49 -7.49 -0.94
C LEU A 192 -23.61 -9.00 -0.71
N LYS A 193 -24.47 -9.65 -1.45
CA LYS A 193 -24.59 -11.12 -1.42
C LYS A 193 -23.36 -11.82 -2.00
N LYS A 194 -22.66 -11.18 -2.95
CA LYS A 194 -21.40 -11.64 -3.50
C LYS A 194 -20.39 -10.50 -3.40
N PRO A 195 -19.18 -10.77 -2.88
CA PRO A 195 -18.14 -9.74 -2.80
C PRO A 195 -17.80 -9.18 -4.17
N LEU A 196 -17.48 -7.90 -4.25
CA LEU A 196 -17.03 -7.23 -5.46
C LEU A 196 -15.59 -6.76 -5.25
N MET A 197 -14.68 -7.23 -6.08
CA MET A 197 -13.24 -6.96 -6.02
C MET A 197 -12.82 -6.13 -7.22
N SER A 198 -11.95 -5.14 -7.04
CA SER A 198 -11.40 -4.40 -8.18
C SER A 198 -10.42 -5.25 -8.99
N ILE A 199 -10.27 -4.94 -10.30
CA ILE A 199 -9.25 -5.54 -11.17
C ILE A 199 -7.85 -5.45 -10.53
N GLN A 200 -7.55 -4.37 -9.81
CA GLN A 200 -6.28 -4.17 -9.11
C GLN A 200 -6.03 -5.26 -8.06
N ASN A 201 -7.02 -5.54 -7.24
CA ASN A 201 -6.94 -6.58 -6.22
C ASN A 201 -7.00 -7.99 -6.82
N ALA A 202 -7.86 -8.21 -7.81
CA ALA A 202 -8.01 -9.51 -8.48
C ALA A 202 -6.71 -9.95 -9.17
N ALA A 203 -6.03 -9.06 -9.87
CA ALA A 203 -4.75 -9.36 -10.51
C ALA A 203 -3.67 -9.77 -9.50
N SER A 204 -3.69 -9.16 -8.32
CA SER A 204 -2.74 -9.45 -7.23
C SER A 204 -3.21 -10.58 -6.29
N TRP A 205 -4.32 -11.24 -6.61
CA TRP A 205 -4.85 -12.39 -5.86
C TRP A 205 -4.44 -13.74 -6.47
N GLY A 206 -3.98 -13.70 -7.74
CA GLY A 206 -3.58 -14.86 -8.54
C GLY A 206 -4.72 -15.42 -9.39
N TYR A 207 -4.39 -16.14 -10.46
CA TYR A 207 -5.35 -16.75 -11.40
C TYR A 207 -6.36 -15.78 -12.03
N PHE A 208 -5.95 -14.54 -12.22
CA PHE A 208 -6.74 -13.51 -12.87
C PHE A 208 -6.04 -13.00 -14.13
N ASN A 209 -6.74 -13.00 -15.25
CA ASN A 209 -6.25 -12.42 -16.49
C ASN A 209 -6.73 -10.97 -16.59
N SER A 210 -5.82 -10.01 -16.44
CA SER A 210 -6.16 -8.59 -16.46
C SER A 210 -6.57 -8.08 -17.83
N ARG A 211 -6.17 -8.75 -18.92
CA ARG A 211 -6.54 -8.39 -20.30
C ARG A 211 -7.99 -8.76 -20.60
N SER A 212 -8.41 -9.99 -20.26
CA SER A 212 -9.80 -10.43 -20.39
C SER A 212 -10.68 -10.01 -19.21
N LYS A 213 -10.10 -9.41 -18.16
CA LYS A 213 -10.76 -9.01 -16.92
C LYS A 213 -11.54 -10.14 -16.27
N SER A 214 -10.97 -11.36 -16.27
CA SER A 214 -11.67 -12.58 -15.82
C SER A 214 -10.76 -13.52 -15.05
N TRP A 215 -11.37 -14.27 -14.12
CA TRP A 215 -10.71 -15.37 -13.41
C TRP A 215 -10.42 -16.53 -14.37
N ASN A 216 -9.31 -17.26 -14.14
CA ASN A 216 -8.96 -18.47 -14.87
C ASN A 216 -9.85 -19.66 -14.43
N THR A 217 -11.16 -19.53 -14.56
CA THR A 217 -12.14 -20.45 -13.97
C THR A 217 -11.99 -21.88 -14.42
N ASP A 218 -11.56 -22.13 -15.67
CA ASP A 218 -11.37 -23.49 -16.20
C ASP A 218 -10.17 -24.20 -15.55
N ILE A 219 -9.06 -23.48 -15.34
CA ILE A 219 -7.88 -23.97 -14.63
C ILE A 219 -8.25 -24.28 -13.18
N LEU A 220 -8.92 -23.34 -12.54
CA LEU A 220 -9.34 -23.45 -11.14
C LEU A 220 -10.31 -24.60 -10.90
N LYS A 221 -11.35 -24.77 -11.76
CA LYS A 221 -12.29 -25.89 -11.67
C LYS A 221 -11.62 -27.25 -11.86
N LYS A 222 -10.73 -27.37 -12.87
CA LYS A 222 -9.99 -28.62 -13.15
C LYS A 222 -9.12 -29.07 -11.98
N SER A 223 -8.62 -28.12 -11.19
CA SER A 223 -7.79 -28.39 -10.01
C SER A 223 -8.58 -28.53 -8.70
N GLY A 224 -9.92 -28.52 -8.75
CA GLY A 224 -10.78 -28.67 -7.58
C GLY A 224 -10.89 -27.42 -6.70
N PHE A 225 -10.46 -26.26 -7.21
CA PHE A 225 -10.58 -24.99 -6.48
C PHE A 225 -12.05 -24.61 -6.26
N PRO A 226 -12.43 -24.13 -5.06
CA PRO A 226 -13.80 -23.72 -4.76
C PRO A 226 -14.15 -22.38 -5.41
N VAL A 227 -14.43 -22.37 -6.71
CA VAL A 227 -14.66 -21.15 -7.51
C VAL A 227 -15.84 -20.29 -7.03
N HIS A 228 -16.71 -20.84 -6.19
CA HIS A 228 -17.81 -20.09 -5.56
C HIS A 228 -17.31 -19.04 -4.55
N LEU A 229 -16.06 -19.19 -4.04
CA LEU A 229 -15.42 -18.24 -3.16
C LEU A 229 -14.83 -17.03 -3.91
N LEU A 230 -14.66 -17.10 -5.24
CA LEU A 230 -14.12 -15.98 -6.00
C LEU A 230 -15.11 -14.80 -6.02
N PRO A 231 -14.65 -13.58 -5.71
CA PRO A 231 -15.44 -12.35 -5.86
C PRO A 231 -15.87 -12.12 -7.31
N GLU A 232 -16.94 -11.36 -7.51
CA GLU A 232 -17.17 -10.67 -8.78
C GLU A 232 -16.12 -9.59 -8.98
N VAL A 233 -15.83 -9.25 -10.23
CA VAL A 233 -14.77 -8.29 -10.54
C VAL A 233 -15.38 -7.06 -11.21
N GLY A 234 -14.90 -5.88 -10.79
CA GLY A 234 -15.33 -4.60 -11.32
C GLY A 234 -14.16 -3.64 -11.58
N ASP A 235 -14.42 -2.63 -12.39
CA ASP A 235 -13.42 -1.62 -12.72
C ASP A 235 -13.09 -0.76 -11.49
N PRO A 236 -11.80 -0.42 -11.29
CA PRO A 236 -11.39 0.50 -10.24
C PRO A 236 -12.16 1.80 -10.43
N GLY A 237 -12.90 2.21 -9.38
CA GLY A 237 -13.67 3.39 -9.38
C GLY A 237 -15.13 3.29 -9.65
N SER A 238 -15.62 2.19 -10.00
CA SER A 238 -17.05 1.97 -10.04
C SER A 238 -17.66 2.02 -8.62
N ILE A 239 -18.95 2.22 -8.57
CA ILE A 239 -19.74 2.12 -7.34
C ILE A 239 -20.00 0.64 -7.08
N ALA A 240 -19.61 0.15 -5.89
CA ALA A 240 -19.93 -1.19 -5.44
C ALA A 240 -21.36 -1.29 -4.91
N GLY A 241 -21.85 -0.23 -4.28
CA GLY A 241 -23.19 -0.22 -3.70
C GLY A 241 -23.50 1.07 -2.93
N ARG A 242 -24.44 0.94 -2.01
CA ARG A 242 -24.84 2.02 -1.09
C ARG A 242 -24.93 1.46 0.33
N THR A 243 -24.66 2.27 1.31
CA THR A 243 -24.84 1.91 2.73
C THR A 243 -26.27 1.43 2.98
N ILE A 244 -26.40 0.23 3.55
CA ILE A 244 -27.73 -0.41 3.80
C ILE A 244 -28.45 0.17 5.02
N CYS A 245 -27.68 0.78 5.93
CA CYS A 245 -28.20 1.51 7.10
C CYS A 245 -27.31 2.71 7.40
N ALA A 246 -27.68 3.53 8.38
CA ALA A 246 -26.78 4.57 8.88
C ALA A 246 -25.52 3.91 9.49
N TRP A 247 -24.39 4.61 9.46
CA TRP A 247 -23.11 4.12 9.99
C TRP A 247 -22.33 5.27 10.63
N HIS A 248 -22.20 5.29 11.96
CA HIS A 248 -21.58 6.40 12.70
C HIS A 248 -22.13 7.78 12.31
N GLY A 249 -23.44 7.90 12.05
CA GLY A 249 -24.08 9.13 11.57
C GLY A 249 -24.04 9.33 10.04
N ILE A 250 -23.24 8.58 9.30
CA ILE A 250 -23.28 8.58 7.82
C ILE A 250 -24.66 8.08 7.37
N PRO A 251 -25.33 8.77 6.43
CA PRO A 251 -26.69 8.38 6.04
C PRO A 251 -26.74 7.02 5.35
N LYS A 252 -27.85 6.31 5.54
CA LYS A 252 -28.24 5.21 4.65
C LYS A 252 -28.31 5.72 3.21
N GLY A 253 -27.82 4.94 2.24
CA GLY A 253 -27.84 5.30 0.83
C GLY A 253 -26.61 6.07 0.35
N ALA A 254 -25.63 6.37 1.21
CA ALA A 254 -24.35 6.91 0.79
C ALA A 254 -23.68 5.93 -0.20
N LYS A 255 -23.12 6.45 -1.30
CA LYS A 255 -22.48 5.64 -2.33
C LYS A 255 -21.13 5.11 -1.81
N VAL A 256 -20.88 3.83 -1.99
CA VAL A 256 -19.63 3.17 -1.62
C VAL A 256 -18.91 2.72 -2.89
N GLY A 257 -17.66 3.14 -3.06
CA GLY A 257 -16.82 2.71 -4.18
C GLY A 257 -16.36 1.28 -4.03
N ILE A 258 -16.00 0.65 -5.14
CA ILE A 258 -15.28 -0.62 -5.12
C ILE A 258 -13.96 -0.45 -4.34
N ALA A 259 -13.60 -1.47 -3.59
CA ALA A 259 -12.37 -1.43 -2.79
C ALA A 259 -11.11 -1.42 -3.66
N LEU A 260 -10.14 -0.58 -3.32
CA LEU A 260 -8.92 -0.34 -4.09
C LEU A 260 -7.67 -0.82 -3.35
N GLY A 261 -6.63 -1.19 -4.08
CA GLY A 261 -5.33 -1.49 -3.49
C GLY A 261 -4.64 -0.24 -2.93
N ASP A 262 -4.09 -0.31 -1.73
CA ASP A 262 -3.34 0.77 -1.07
C ASP A 262 -2.12 1.22 -1.89
N PHE A 263 -1.45 0.27 -2.55
CA PHE A 263 -0.31 0.54 -3.41
C PHE A 263 -0.68 1.47 -4.58
N GLN A 264 -1.68 1.10 -5.40
CA GLN A 264 -2.12 1.94 -6.54
C GLN A 264 -2.64 3.28 -6.05
N CYS A 265 -3.28 3.28 -4.91
CA CYS A 265 -3.76 4.47 -4.25
C CYS A 265 -2.62 5.39 -3.85
N SER A 266 -1.60 4.89 -3.23
CA SER A 266 -0.41 5.63 -2.83
C SER A 266 0.32 6.23 -4.06
N VAL A 267 0.50 5.43 -5.10
CA VAL A 267 1.14 5.89 -6.34
C VAL A 267 0.33 7.02 -6.99
N TYR A 268 -1.00 6.85 -7.10
CA TYR A 268 -1.87 7.89 -7.67
C TYR A 268 -1.79 9.21 -6.91
N SER A 269 -1.70 9.16 -5.58
CA SER A 269 -1.58 10.36 -4.76
C SER A 269 -0.25 11.10 -4.94
N CYS A 270 0.79 10.36 -5.31
CA CYS A 270 2.11 10.93 -5.59
C CYS A 270 2.21 11.50 -7.00
N LEU A 271 1.73 10.78 -8.00
CA LEU A 271 1.85 11.16 -9.41
C LEU A 271 1.04 12.43 -9.71
N THR A 272 1.71 13.45 -10.18
CA THR A 272 1.07 14.68 -10.69
C THR A 272 1.04 14.71 -12.20
N GLU A 273 2.01 14.05 -12.83
CA GLU A 273 2.14 13.94 -14.29
C GLU A 273 2.48 12.50 -14.67
N ARG A 274 2.16 12.09 -15.90
CA ARG A 274 2.51 10.76 -16.42
C ARG A 274 4.03 10.54 -16.53
N THR A 275 4.79 11.63 -16.59
CA THR A 275 6.25 11.63 -16.64
C THR A 275 6.90 11.55 -15.25
N ASP A 276 6.11 11.36 -14.21
CA ASP A 276 6.62 11.14 -12.85
C ASP A 276 6.84 9.65 -12.59
N ALA A 277 7.91 9.34 -11.84
CA ALA A 277 8.08 8.05 -11.16
C ALA A 277 7.95 8.24 -9.64
N VAL A 278 7.63 7.17 -8.92
CA VAL A 278 7.52 7.19 -7.46
C VAL A 278 8.56 6.25 -6.86
N LEU A 279 9.42 6.79 -6.02
CA LEU A 279 10.33 6.03 -5.16
C LEU A 279 9.75 5.99 -3.75
N ASN A 280 9.30 4.84 -3.30
CA ASN A 280 8.84 4.63 -1.94
C ASN A 280 9.83 3.77 -1.17
N ILE A 281 10.43 4.29 -0.09
CA ILE A 281 11.25 3.50 0.83
C ILE A 281 10.65 3.63 2.24
N SER A 282 9.98 2.57 2.64
CA SER A 282 9.42 2.36 3.99
C SER A 282 10.07 1.12 4.61
N THR A 283 9.33 0.11 5.06
CA THR A 283 9.87 -1.19 5.48
C THR A 283 10.56 -1.87 4.30
N SER A 284 9.89 -1.98 3.17
CA SER A 284 10.42 -2.41 1.86
C SER A 284 10.70 -1.19 0.97
N ALA A 285 11.22 -1.41 -0.23
CA ALA A 285 11.48 -0.35 -1.18
C ALA A 285 10.83 -0.64 -2.54
N GLN A 286 10.33 0.40 -3.20
CA GLN A 286 9.64 0.28 -4.49
C GLN A 286 9.97 1.47 -5.39
N LEU A 287 10.27 1.18 -6.65
CA LEU A 287 10.37 2.18 -7.72
C LEU A 287 9.29 1.89 -8.76
N THR A 288 8.41 2.85 -8.95
CA THR A 288 7.19 2.69 -9.76
C THR A 288 7.08 3.74 -10.84
N VAL A 289 6.69 3.35 -12.02
CA VAL A 289 6.45 4.23 -13.16
C VAL A 289 5.13 3.86 -13.85
N SER A 290 4.40 4.87 -14.35
CA SER A 290 3.21 4.67 -15.17
C SER A 290 3.62 4.27 -16.60
N MET A 291 3.06 3.16 -17.09
CA MET A 291 3.29 2.73 -18.47
C MET A 291 2.56 3.62 -19.47
N PRO A 292 3.05 3.72 -20.71
CA PRO A 292 2.32 4.42 -21.77
C PRO A 292 0.90 3.86 -21.97
N SER A 293 -0.06 4.73 -22.32
CA SER A 293 -1.41 4.28 -22.61
C SER A 293 -1.43 3.23 -23.72
N GLY A 294 -2.22 2.19 -23.51
CA GLY A 294 -2.31 1.05 -24.43
C GLY A 294 -1.23 0.01 -24.26
N PHE A 295 -0.32 0.17 -23.29
CA PHE A 295 0.63 -0.88 -22.93
C PHE A 295 -0.11 -2.17 -22.54
N GLN A 296 0.39 -3.29 -23.03
CA GLN A 296 -0.08 -4.62 -22.67
C GLN A 296 1.05 -5.40 -22.01
N PRO A 297 0.82 -5.92 -20.79
CA PRO A 297 1.82 -6.76 -20.13
C PRO A 297 2.03 -8.07 -20.91
N PRO A 298 3.13 -8.82 -20.65
CA PRO A 298 3.31 -10.16 -21.18
C PRO A 298 2.10 -11.06 -20.89
N GLU A 299 1.88 -12.10 -21.67
CA GLU A 299 0.75 -13.02 -21.43
C GLU A 299 1.01 -13.99 -20.27
N THR A 300 2.27 -14.33 -20.08
CA THR A 300 2.74 -15.25 -19.04
C THR A 300 3.69 -14.54 -18.08
N PRO A 301 3.74 -14.98 -16.82
CA PRO A 301 4.69 -14.41 -15.86
C PRO A 301 6.12 -14.82 -16.22
N ASP A 302 7.05 -13.90 -16.00
CA ASP A 302 8.48 -14.18 -16.01
C ASP A 302 8.99 -14.14 -14.55
N PRO A 303 9.22 -15.29 -13.91
CA PRO A 303 9.71 -15.34 -12.54
C PRO A 303 11.08 -14.70 -12.34
N SER A 304 11.89 -14.59 -13.41
CA SER A 304 13.21 -13.96 -13.36
C SER A 304 13.16 -12.44 -13.49
N SER A 305 12.01 -11.88 -13.89
CA SER A 305 11.85 -10.43 -14.03
C SER A 305 11.83 -9.74 -12.68
N ALA A 306 12.70 -8.76 -12.52
CA ALA A 306 12.70 -7.86 -11.37
C ALA A 306 11.52 -6.87 -11.38
N VAL A 307 10.84 -6.70 -12.53
CA VAL A 307 9.74 -5.75 -12.72
C VAL A 307 8.44 -6.50 -12.92
N THR A 308 7.42 -6.10 -12.15
CA THR A 308 6.05 -6.60 -12.27
C THR A 308 5.13 -5.49 -12.76
N TYR A 309 4.16 -5.83 -13.61
CA TYR A 309 3.17 -4.88 -14.11
C TYR A 309 1.86 -5.04 -13.37
N PHE A 310 1.40 -3.99 -12.68
CA PHE A 310 0.12 -4.00 -11.97
C PHE A 310 -0.93 -3.19 -12.70
N PRO A 311 -2.18 -3.68 -12.80
CA PRO A 311 -3.29 -2.86 -13.28
C PRO A 311 -3.44 -1.58 -12.47
N TYR A 312 -3.72 -0.50 -13.18
CA TYR A 312 -3.88 0.83 -12.62
C TYR A 312 -5.28 1.38 -12.93
N PHE A 313 -5.46 2.69 -12.95
CA PHE A 313 -6.72 3.32 -13.33
C PHE A 313 -6.80 3.51 -14.84
N ASN A 314 -8.02 3.53 -15.40
CA ASN A 314 -8.29 3.76 -16.82
C ASN A 314 -7.62 2.73 -17.77
N ASP A 315 -7.57 1.48 -17.35
CA ASP A 315 -6.93 0.37 -18.09
C ASP A 315 -5.42 0.58 -18.37
N ASP A 316 -4.78 1.50 -17.65
CA ASP A 316 -3.33 1.67 -17.66
C ASP A 316 -2.65 0.65 -16.73
N TYR A 317 -1.32 0.59 -16.78
CA TYR A 317 -0.48 -0.27 -15.94
C TYR A 317 0.63 0.53 -15.26
N LEU A 318 1.07 0.02 -14.12
CA LEU A 318 2.28 0.46 -13.42
C LEU A 318 3.36 -0.60 -13.59
N ALA A 319 4.56 -0.19 -14.00
CA ALA A 319 5.76 -1.02 -13.86
C ALA A 319 6.35 -0.78 -12.47
N VAL A 320 6.63 -1.85 -11.75
CA VAL A 320 7.06 -1.82 -10.35
C VAL A 320 8.27 -2.69 -10.14
N ALA A 321 9.39 -2.09 -9.76
CA ALA A 321 10.51 -2.77 -9.16
C ALA A 321 10.30 -2.77 -7.64
N ALA A 322 10.04 -3.93 -7.06
CA ALA A 322 9.70 -4.07 -5.64
C ALA A 322 10.74 -4.93 -4.93
N SER A 323 11.55 -4.29 -4.10
CA SER A 323 12.52 -4.94 -3.21
C SER A 323 11.91 -5.26 -1.86
N LEU A 324 12.18 -6.45 -1.36
CA LEU A 324 11.89 -6.82 0.03
C LEU A 324 12.78 -6.06 1.02
N ASN A 325 13.84 -5.43 0.52
CA ASN A 325 14.88 -4.77 1.28
C ASN A 325 14.76 -3.23 1.18
N GLY A 326 14.44 -2.60 2.29
CA GLY A 326 14.27 -1.15 2.42
C GLY A 326 14.71 -0.67 3.80
N GLY A 327 13.83 0.00 4.52
CA GLY A 327 14.07 0.47 5.88
C GLY A 327 14.27 -0.67 6.89
N ASN A 328 13.73 -1.87 6.62
CA ASN A 328 13.96 -3.07 7.42
C ASN A 328 15.44 -3.48 7.46
N VAL A 329 16.19 -3.26 6.39
CA VAL A 329 17.66 -3.51 6.38
C VAL A 329 18.37 -2.61 7.39
N LEU A 330 17.98 -1.34 7.46
CA LEU A 330 18.53 -0.41 8.46
C LEU A 330 18.11 -0.80 9.88
N ALA A 331 16.87 -1.23 10.07
CA ALA A 331 16.39 -1.72 11.36
C ALA A 331 17.16 -2.96 11.81
N THR A 332 17.37 -3.93 10.91
CA THR A 332 18.19 -5.11 11.19
C THR A 332 19.64 -4.74 11.54
N PHE A 333 20.21 -3.75 10.88
CA PHE A 333 21.55 -3.26 11.20
C PHE A 333 21.61 -2.62 12.60
N VAL A 334 20.62 -1.81 12.95
CA VAL A 334 20.50 -1.21 14.30
C VAL A 334 20.37 -2.29 15.37
N ASP A 335 19.52 -3.28 15.14
CA ASP A 335 19.32 -4.42 16.03
C ASP A 335 20.62 -5.26 16.21
N MET A 336 21.36 -5.48 15.13
CA MET A 336 22.67 -6.13 15.18
C MET A 336 23.66 -5.33 16.04
N VAL A 337 23.74 -4.01 15.85
CA VAL A 337 24.61 -3.15 16.65
C VAL A 337 24.17 -3.16 18.13
N ALA A 338 22.86 -3.13 18.40
CA ALA A 338 22.32 -3.23 19.76
C ALA A 338 22.78 -4.52 20.45
N ARG A 339 22.64 -5.66 19.79
CA ARG A 339 23.09 -6.97 20.31
C ARG A 339 24.59 -6.99 20.55
N TRP A 340 25.42 -6.45 19.64
CA TRP A 340 26.86 -6.38 19.84
C TRP A 340 27.25 -5.50 21.03
N THR A 341 26.56 -4.38 21.27
CA THR A 341 26.83 -3.55 22.44
C THR A 341 26.43 -4.26 23.73
N GLU A 342 25.33 -5.03 23.73
CA GLU A 342 24.90 -5.85 24.86
C GLU A 342 25.91 -6.97 25.16
N GLU A 343 26.40 -7.67 24.14
CA GLU A 343 27.46 -8.70 24.26
C GLU A 343 28.76 -8.13 24.85
N LEU A 344 29.03 -6.85 24.61
CA LEU A 344 30.17 -6.10 25.20
C LEU A 344 29.86 -5.57 26.62
N GLY A 345 28.70 -5.86 27.20
CA GLY A 345 28.26 -5.39 28.51
C GLY A 345 27.78 -3.92 28.52
N LEU A 346 27.50 -3.33 27.37
CA LEU A 346 26.99 -1.97 27.23
C LEU A 346 25.49 -2.00 26.94
N GLN A 347 24.71 -1.19 27.65
CA GLN A 347 23.27 -1.03 27.35
C GLN A 347 23.04 0.28 26.58
N VAL A 348 22.60 0.16 25.34
CA VAL A 348 22.25 1.30 24.48
C VAL A 348 20.86 1.10 23.89
N GLN A 349 20.01 2.11 23.98
CA GLN A 349 18.66 2.06 23.42
C GLN A 349 18.70 2.17 21.88
N GLU A 350 17.92 1.37 21.16
CA GLU A 350 17.86 1.35 19.69
C GLU A 350 17.65 2.75 19.05
N PRO A 351 16.74 3.62 19.56
CA PRO A 351 16.59 4.97 19.00
C PRO A 351 17.88 5.80 19.07
N ALA A 352 18.69 5.62 20.13
CA ALA A 352 19.98 6.29 20.28
C ALA A 352 20.99 5.73 19.27
N ILE A 353 21.01 4.42 19.05
CA ILE A 353 21.85 3.76 18.03
C ILE A 353 21.49 4.30 16.66
N TYR A 354 20.19 4.34 16.30
CA TYR A 354 19.75 4.86 15.00
C TYR A 354 20.23 6.29 14.76
N THR A 355 20.10 7.17 15.76
CA THR A 355 20.57 8.55 15.67
C THR A 355 22.09 8.60 15.46
N LYS A 356 22.85 7.82 16.23
CA LYS A 356 24.30 7.79 16.16
C LYS A 356 24.87 7.25 14.86
N ILE A 357 24.25 6.21 14.27
CA ILE A 357 24.69 5.69 12.96
C ILE A 357 24.47 6.72 11.84
N ILE A 358 23.39 7.50 11.90
CA ILE A 358 23.15 8.57 10.92
C ILE A 358 24.12 9.73 11.10
N GLU A 359 24.34 10.19 12.35
CA GLU A 359 25.36 11.22 12.66
C GLU A 359 26.76 10.79 12.18
N ALA A 360 27.16 9.55 12.48
CA ALA A 360 28.43 8.99 12.04
C ALA A 360 28.54 8.92 10.51
N ALA A 361 27.44 8.57 9.84
CA ALA A 361 27.40 8.52 8.39
C ALA A 361 27.49 9.92 7.75
N LEU A 362 26.86 10.93 8.34
CA LEU A 362 26.95 12.32 7.87
C LEU A 362 28.37 12.89 7.99
N ALA A 363 29.12 12.44 9.00
CA ALA A 363 30.51 12.86 9.22
C ALA A 363 31.55 12.21 8.29
N GLN A 364 31.12 11.19 7.48
CA GLN A 364 32.02 10.46 6.58
C GLN A 364 31.79 10.83 5.11
N ASN A 365 32.81 10.60 4.30
CA ASN A 365 32.72 10.63 2.85
C ASN A 365 32.34 9.24 2.30
N ASP A 366 32.05 9.17 1.01
CA ASP A 366 31.83 7.89 0.35
C ASP A 366 33.13 7.10 0.21
N SER A 367 33.04 5.80 0.38
CA SER A 367 34.14 4.86 0.23
C SER A 367 33.81 3.82 -0.85
N LYS A 368 34.78 2.95 -1.15
CA LYS A 368 34.59 1.82 -2.07
C LYS A 368 33.84 0.64 -1.43
N LEU A 369 33.66 0.66 -0.10
CA LEU A 369 32.90 -0.35 0.63
C LEU A 369 31.51 -0.48 -0.01
N SER A 370 31.13 -1.68 -0.43
CA SER A 370 29.86 -1.95 -1.08
C SER A 370 29.07 -2.98 -0.26
N VAL A 371 27.80 -2.69 -0.01
CA VAL A 371 26.87 -3.59 0.66
C VAL A 371 25.74 -3.93 -0.31
N HIS A 372 25.57 -5.22 -0.59
CA HIS A 372 24.41 -5.74 -1.29
C HIS A 372 23.37 -6.14 -0.23
N PRO A 373 22.24 -5.41 -0.11
CA PRO A 373 21.42 -5.43 1.12
C PRO A 373 20.34 -6.50 1.12
N THR A 374 20.46 -7.58 0.35
CA THR A 374 19.43 -8.60 0.14
C THR A 374 19.30 -9.58 1.32
N ILE A 375 19.20 -9.04 2.55
CA ILE A 375 19.07 -9.81 3.80
C ILE A 375 17.79 -10.67 3.80
N PHE A 376 16.73 -10.18 3.19
CA PHE A 376 15.44 -10.85 3.08
C PHE A 376 15.24 -11.54 1.73
N GLY A 377 16.31 -11.71 0.93
CA GLY A 377 16.23 -12.18 -0.45
C GLY A 377 15.53 -11.18 -1.37
N GLU A 378 15.30 -11.57 -2.62
CA GLU A 378 14.43 -10.85 -3.57
C GLU A 378 13.49 -11.83 -4.25
N ARG A 379 12.28 -11.39 -4.63
CA ARG A 379 11.28 -12.30 -5.21
C ARG A 379 11.74 -12.97 -6.50
N HIS A 380 12.51 -12.26 -7.34
CA HIS A 380 13.04 -12.74 -8.61
C HIS A 380 14.36 -13.52 -8.45
N ILE A 381 15.05 -13.36 -7.31
CA ILE A 381 16.30 -14.07 -6.97
C ILE A 381 16.27 -14.42 -5.47
N PRO A 382 15.42 -15.35 -5.02
CA PRO A 382 15.23 -15.63 -3.59
C PRO A 382 16.46 -16.19 -2.88
N GLU A 383 17.37 -16.84 -3.61
CA GLU A 383 18.61 -17.42 -3.08
C GLU A 383 19.74 -16.40 -2.92
N GLN A 384 19.56 -15.17 -3.39
CA GLN A 384 20.59 -14.14 -3.29
C GLN A 384 20.65 -13.57 -1.88
N LEU A 385 21.70 -13.91 -1.15
CA LEU A 385 21.95 -13.39 0.20
C LEU A 385 22.66 -12.04 0.15
N ALA A 386 22.59 -11.31 1.25
CA ALA A 386 23.35 -10.08 1.44
C ALA A 386 24.85 -10.34 1.41
N SER A 387 25.61 -9.39 0.89
CA SER A 387 27.07 -9.47 0.85
C SER A 387 27.71 -8.10 1.09
N VAL A 388 28.96 -8.15 1.56
CA VAL A 388 29.79 -6.96 1.75
C VAL A 388 31.09 -7.17 1.00
N THR A 389 31.44 -6.21 0.16
CA THR A 389 32.64 -6.29 -0.71
C THR A 389 33.48 -5.02 -0.64
N ASN A 390 34.70 -5.07 -1.19
CA ASN A 390 35.64 -3.96 -1.23
C ASN A 390 35.97 -3.39 0.17
N ILE A 391 36.17 -4.28 1.14
CA ILE A 391 36.48 -3.94 2.53
C ILE A 391 37.94 -3.46 2.61
N ALA A 392 38.12 -2.20 3.01
CA ALA A 392 39.42 -1.64 3.36
C ALA A 392 39.43 -1.22 4.84
N VAL A 393 40.60 -1.25 5.48
CA VAL A 393 40.72 -0.92 6.91
C VAL A 393 40.20 0.50 7.20
N SER A 394 40.45 1.44 6.29
CA SER A 394 39.95 2.84 6.38
C SER A 394 38.42 2.95 6.37
N ASP A 395 37.70 1.93 5.83
CA ASP A 395 36.28 1.99 5.54
C ASP A 395 35.43 1.20 6.56
N LEU A 396 36.06 0.66 7.60
CA LEU A 396 35.40 -0.14 8.64
C LEU A 396 34.81 0.70 9.80
N SER A 397 34.54 1.97 9.59
CA SER A 397 33.82 2.75 10.60
C SER A 397 32.30 2.57 10.48
N LEU A 398 31.60 2.76 11.60
CA LEU A 398 30.13 2.71 11.66
C LEU A 398 29.49 3.64 10.60
N GLY A 399 30.09 4.83 10.39
CA GLY A 399 29.60 5.77 9.39
C GLY A 399 29.75 5.29 7.96
N HIS A 400 30.91 4.70 7.59
CA HIS A 400 31.15 4.17 6.24
C HIS A 400 30.19 2.98 5.95
N VAL A 401 30.01 2.08 6.91
CA VAL A 401 29.09 0.93 6.77
C VAL A 401 27.66 1.43 6.57
N THR A 402 27.20 2.39 7.37
CA THR A 402 25.85 2.97 7.23
C THR A 402 25.64 3.64 5.86
N ARG A 403 26.66 4.38 5.38
CA ARG A 403 26.59 4.99 4.02
C ARG A 403 26.53 3.95 2.93
N ALA A 404 27.36 2.92 3.01
CA ALA A 404 27.38 1.82 2.04
C ALA A 404 26.04 1.06 2.04
N LEU A 405 25.43 0.84 3.21
CA LEU A 405 24.14 0.21 3.35
C LEU A 405 23.02 1.05 2.70
N CYS A 406 22.95 2.35 3.00
CA CYS A 406 21.99 3.26 2.38
C CYS A 406 22.16 3.33 0.85
N ARG A 407 23.41 3.34 0.36
CA ARG A 407 23.71 3.29 -1.06
C ARG A 407 23.23 1.98 -1.67
N GLY A 408 23.52 0.84 -1.06
CA GLY A 408 23.14 -0.48 -1.53
C GLY A 408 21.61 -0.65 -1.67
N ILE A 409 20.81 -0.10 -0.76
CA ILE A 409 19.34 -0.12 -0.87
C ILE A 409 18.87 0.55 -2.15
N VAL A 410 19.46 1.69 -2.50
CA VAL A 410 19.07 2.42 -3.72
C VAL A 410 19.61 1.73 -4.97
N GLU A 411 20.88 1.30 -4.95
CA GLU A 411 21.52 0.59 -6.07
C GLU A 411 20.79 -0.71 -6.40
N ASN A 412 20.28 -1.43 -5.40
CA ASN A 412 19.47 -2.62 -5.60
C ASN A 412 18.19 -2.31 -6.42
N LEU A 413 17.47 -1.24 -6.10
CA LEU A 413 16.32 -0.81 -6.90
C LEU A 413 16.71 -0.36 -8.32
N CYS A 414 17.83 0.36 -8.44
CA CYS A 414 18.34 0.79 -9.75
C CYS A 414 18.81 -0.37 -10.61
N SER A 415 19.23 -1.50 -10.02
CA SER A 415 19.55 -2.73 -10.78
C SER A 415 18.30 -3.41 -11.29
N MET A 416 17.19 -3.36 -10.54
CA MET A 416 15.91 -3.91 -10.95
C MET A 416 15.24 -3.08 -12.06
N LEU A 417 15.27 -1.76 -11.93
CA LEU A 417 14.71 -0.81 -12.90
C LEU A 417 15.72 0.30 -13.16
N PRO A 418 16.61 0.11 -14.14
CA PRO A 418 17.68 1.04 -14.45
C PRO A 418 17.17 2.43 -14.83
N VAL A 419 17.91 3.47 -14.42
CA VAL A 419 17.59 4.88 -14.73
C VAL A 419 17.45 5.11 -16.23
N GLN A 420 18.23 4.41 -17.05
CA GLN A 420 18.12 4.48 -18.51
C GLN A 420 16.73 4.05 -18.99
N HIS A 421 16.17 2.97 -18.45
CA HIS A 421 14.82 2.51 -18.81
C HIS A 421 13.74 3.52 -18.34
N LEU A 422 13.93 4.16 -17.18
CA LEU A 422 13.02 5.24 -16.75
C LEU A 422 12.99 6.40 -17.76
N MET A 423 14.16 6.78 -18.26
CA MET A 423 14.28 7.84 -19.27
C MET A 423 13.64 7.44 -20.62
N GLU A 424 13.83 6.20 -21.05
CA GLU A 424 13.21 5.64 -22.26
C GLU A 424 11.69 5.59 -22.15
N MET A 425 11.15 5.33 -20.94
CA MET A 425 9.71 5.43 -20.63
C MET A 425 9.21 6.89 -20.50
N GLY A 426 10.07 7.88 -20.67
CA GLY A 426 9.72 9.31 -20.64
C GLY A 426 9.66 9.92 -19.24
N VAL A 427 10.23 9.27 -18.23
CA VAL A 427 10.28 9.83 -16.86
C VAL A 427 11.17 11.06 -16.84
N ARG A 428 10.68 12.13 -16.22
CA ARG A 428 11.39 13.40 -16.04
C ARG A 428 11.60 13.78 -14.57
N ARG A 429 10.79 13.20 -13.68
CA ARG A 429 10.85 13.51 -12.25
C ARG A 429 10.58 12.26 -11.41
N ILE A 430 11.29 12.15 -10.29
CA ILE A 430 11.09 11.10 -9.30
C ILE A 430 10.56 11.72 -8.02
N LEU A 431 9.44 11.21 -7.55
CA LEU A 431 8.78 11.65 -6.32
C LEU A 431 9.09 10.66 -5.20
N GLY A 432 9.91 11.10 -4.25
CA GLY A 432 10.28 10.29 -3.10
C GLY A 432 9.19 10.28 -2.03
N SER A 433 8.90 9.11 -1.47
CA SER A 433 7.99 8.91 -0.35
C SER A 433 8.47 7.79 0.57
N GLY A 434 7.78 7.58 1.69
CA GLY A 434 8.11 6.53 2.64
C GLY A 434 8.85 7.03 3.87
N SER A 435 8.59 6.36 5.01
CA SER A 435 9.09 6.79 6.32
C SER A 435 10.61 6.67 6.45
N ALA A 436 11.22 5.66 5.85
CA ALA A 436 12.67 5.49 5.88
C ALA A 436 13.37 6.56 5.04
N LEU A 437 12.84 6.86 3.83
CA LEU A 437 13.40 7.90 2.96
C LEU A 437 13.25 9.29 3.59
N ALA A 438 12.11 9.60 4.19
CA ALA A 438 11.81 10.90 4.77
C ALA A 438 12.61 11.22 6.05
N ARG A 439 13.01 10.18 6.79
CA ARG A 439 13.71 10.33 8.10
C ARG A 439 15.22 10.14 8.01
N ASN A 440 15.76 9.71 6.87
CA ASN A 440 17.17 9.38 6.71
C ASN A 440 17.79 10.23 5.59
N GLU A 441 18.55 11.26 5.99
CA GLU A 441 19.20 12.20 5.07
C GLU A 441 20.23 11.51 4.17
N ILE A 442 20.93 10.48 4.66
CA ILE A 442 21.91 9.72 3.86
C ILE A 442 21.18 8.93 2.78
N LEU A 443 20.10 8.22 3.13
CA LEU A 443 19.32 7.47 2.18
C LEU A 443 18.73 8.39 1.09
N LEU A 444 18.23 9.55 1.48
CA LEU A 444 17.71 10.56 0.56
C LEU A 444 18.82 11.11 -0.36
N ALA A 445 20.01 11.41 0.20
CA ALA A 445 21.15 11.86 -0.59
C ALA A 445 21.60 10.82 -1.61
N LYS A 446 21.65 9.53 -1.21
CA LYS A 446 21.97 8.41 -2.12
C LYS A 446 20.93 8.23 -3.20
N ALA A 447 19.64 8.30 -2.85
CA ALA A 447 18.56 8.24 -3.84
C ALA A 447 18.70 9.36 -4.89
N ARG A 448 18.97 10.60 -4.47
CA ARG A 448 19.23 11.71 -5.37
C ARG A 448 20.43 11.45 -6.29
N LEU A 449 21.57 11.04 -5.72
CA LEU A 449 22.78 10.78 -6.51
C LEU A 449 22.60 9.66 -7.54
N SER A 450 22.03 8.53 -7.13
CA SER A 450 21.89 7.35 -8.00
C SER A 450 20.84 7.54 -9.10
N LEU A 451 19.75 8.26 -8.78
CA LEU A 451 18.61 8.40 -9.69
C LEU A 451 18.66 9.69 -10.53
N THR A 452 19.42 10.72 -10.12
CA THR A 452 19.54 11.99 -10.86
C THR A 452 20.93 12.25 -11.43
N CYS A 453 21.77 11.21 -11.59
CA CYS A 453 23.12 11.30 -12.17
C CYS A 453 23.19 11.92 -13.59
N ARG A 454 22.05 12.23 -14.21
CA ARG A 454 21.94 12.97 -15.47
C ARG A 454 21.05 14.20 -15.27
N PRO A 455 21.38 15.35 -15.86
CA PRO A 455 20.67 16.63 -15.63
C PRO A 455 19.20 16.66 -16.04
N ALA A 456 18.65 15.55 -16.56
CA ALA A 456 17.29 15.44 -17.05
C ALA A 456 16.25 14.95 -16.02
N LEU A 457 16.68 14.40 -14.86
CA LEU A 457 15.78 13.89 -13.83
C LEU A 457 15.83 14.76 -12.58
N ASP A 458 14.69 15.25 -12.13
CA ASP A 458 14.52 15.96 -10.87
C ASP A 458 13.96 15.03 -9.78
N MET A 459 14.34 15.23 -8.52
CA MET A 459 13.83 14.46 -7.39
C MET A 459 13.33 15.39 -6.27
N SER A 460 12.05 15.25 -5.95
CA SER A 460 11.40 15.89 -4.82
C SER A 460 10.85 14.86 -3.83
N VAL A 461 10.80 15.19 -2.54
CA VAL A 461 10.25 14.31 -1.48
C VAL A 461 8.92 14.87 -0.99
N ARG A 462 7.91 14.02 -0.89
CA ARG A 462 6.60 14.34 -0.34
C ARG A 462 6.34 13.56 0.94
N THR A 463 5.83 14.20 1.94
CA THR A 463 5.45 13.55 3.21
C THR A 463 4.10 12.85 3.06
N LEU A 464 4.04 11.56 3.37
CA LEU A 464 2.87 10.68 3.19
C LEU A 464 1.59 11.18 3.88
N ALA A 465 1.71 11.99 4.93
CA ALA A 465 0.56 12.47 5.70
C ALA A 465 -0.47 13.27 4.87
N HIS A 466 -0.01 13.94 3.80
CA HIS A 466 -0.89 14.67 2.87
C HIS A 466 -1.37 13.81 1.69
N LEU A 467 -0.78 12.64 1.46
CA LEU A 467 -0.93 11.86 0.25
C LEU A 467 -2.14 10.91 0.28
N LEU A 468 -2.38 10.24 1.39
CA LEU A 468 -3.54 9.35 1.55
C LEU A 468 -4.88 10.11 1.50
N MET A 469 -4.85 11.42 1.76
CA MET A 469 -5.99 12.29 1.75
C MET A 469 -6.37 12.81 0.34
N PHE A 470 -5.39 13.11 -0.51
CA PHE A 470 -5.65 13.59 -1.88
C PHE A 470 -6.21 12.50 -2.79
N PHE A 471 -5.99 11.26 -2.45
CA PHE A 471 -6.21 10.11 -3.29
C PHE A 471 -7.68 9.84 -3.63
N HIS A 472 -8.52 9.76 -2.62
CA HIS A 472 -9.96 9.59 -2.84
C HIS A 472 -10.61 10.78 -3.54
N LEU A 473 -9.92 11.91 -3.61
CA LEU A 473 -10.46 13.18 -4.05
C LEU A 473 -10.43 13.44 -5.54
N GLN A 474 -9.29 13.25 -6.18
CA GLN A 474 -9.17 13.54 -7.60
C GLN A 474 -9.93 12.51 -8.42
N TRP A 475 -9.97 11.28 -7.93
CA TRP A 475 -10.64 10.20 -8.61
C TRP A 475 -12.17 10.31 -8.54
N TRP A 476 -12.74 10.67 -7.39
CA TRP A 476 -14.15 10.95 -7.22
C TRP A 476 -14.61 12.23 -7.96
N ARG A 477 -13.73 13.17 -8.23
CA ARG A 477 -14.04 14.31 -9.12
C ARG A 477 -14.44 13.86 -10.53
N GLY A 478 -13.77 12.88 -11.08
CA GLY A 478 -14.11 12.32 -12.39
C GLY A 478 -15.50 11.67 -12.43
N LEU A 479 -15.95 11.10 -11.32
CA LEU A 479 -17.27 10.46 -11.18
C LEU A 479 -18.42 11.42 -10.88
N LEU A 480 -18.15 12.53 -10.16
CA LEU A 480 -19.15 13.52 -9.80
C LEU A 480 -19.47 14.52 -10.93
N VAL A 481 -18.51 14.72 -11.84
CA VAL A 481 -18.64 15.72 -12.92
C VAL A 481 -18.41 15.01 -14.26
N GLY A 482 -19.39 14.28 -14.76
CA GLY A 482 -19.30 13.49 -15.99
C GLY A 482 -18.33 14.07 -17.04
N LYS A 483 -17.34 13.25 -17.47
CA LYS A 483 -16.33 13.53 -18.49
C LYS A 483 -15.60 14.86 -18.31
N ILE A 484 -14.62 14.92 -17.42
CA ILE A 484 -13.67 16.03 -17.41
C ILE A 484 -12.47 15.66 -18.30
N THR A 485 -12.42 16.31 -19.45
CA THR A 485 -11.20 16.48 -20.23
C THR A 485 -10.20 17.22 -19.34
N LEU A 486 -9.09 16.57 -19.00
CA LEU A 486 -7.98 17.18 -18.25
C LEU A 486 -7.38 18.34 -19.08
N LYS A 487 -7.93 19.55 -18.94
CA LYS A 487 -7.22 20.77 -19.30
C LYS A 487 -6.38 21.20 -18.11
N HIS A 488 -5.08 20.93 -18.19
CA HIS A 488 -4.08 21.45 -17.27
C HIS A 488 -4.16 22.98 -17.21
N ARG A 489 -4.59 23.52 -16.08
CA ARG A 489 -4.22 24.88 -15.68
C ARG A 489 -3.05 24.78 -14.72
N SER A 490 -1.88 25.18 -15.20
CA SER A 490 -0.68 25.33 -14.39
C SER A 490 -0.92 26.38 -13.31
N CYS A 491 -1.03 25.94 -12.07
CA CYS A 491 -0.96 26.86 -10.93
C CYS A 491 0.51 27.04 -10.55
N ARG A 492 1.17 28.01 -11.20
CA ARG A 492 2.45 28.54 -10.75
C ARG A 492 2.17 29.44 -9.56
N LYS A 493 2.45 28.97 -8.34
CA LYS A 493 2.83 29.82 -7.22
C LYS A 493 4.09 29.24 -6.60
N PRO A 494 5.12 30.08 -6.33
CA PRO A 494 6.40 29.61 -5.82
C PRO A 494 6.23 29.17 -4.37
N VAL A 495 6.72 27.97 -4.08
CA VAL A 495 6.93 27.51 -2.70
C VAL A 495 8.05 28.34 -2.13
N GLN A 496 7.77 29.14 -1.10
CA GLN A 496 8.78 29.86 -0.35
C GLN A 496 9.78 28.89 0.24
N HIS A 497 11.04 29.04 -0.18
CA HIS A 497 12.17 28.39 0.44
C HIS A 497 12.30 28.88 1.90
N VAL A 498 12.04 28.00 2.86
CA VAL A 498 12.49 28.21 4.23
C VAL A 498 14.00 27.94 4.25
N VAL A 499 14.77 29.00 4.07
CA VAL A 499 16.21 28.99 4.30
C VAL A 499 16.41 29.10 5.82
N CYS A 500 16.76 28.01 6.46
CA CYS A 500 17.24 28.02 7.84
C CYS A 500 18.64 28.59 7.85
N ARG A 501 18.76 29.89 8.19
CA ARG A 501 20.07 30.55 8.47
C ARG A 501 20.54 30.08 9.84
N LEU A 502 21.55 29.23 9.86
CA LEU A 502 22.37 29.02 11.05
C LEU A 502 23.13 30.35 11.36
N LYS A 503 22.74 31.00 12.43
CA LYS A 503 23.55 32.08 13.02
C LYS A 503 24.77 31.45 13.66
N LYS A 504 25.95 31.76 13.14
CA LYS A 504 27.21 31.65 13.88
C LYS A 504 27.12 32.61 15.09
N LYS A 505 27.33 32.09 16.28
CA LYS A 505 27.77 32.88 17.42
C LYS A 505 29.26 32.60 17.63
N GLU A 506 29.98 33.67 17.69
CA GLU A 506 31.39 33.78 18.16
C GLU A 506 31.54 33.25 19.59
#